data_17ef6488833d89332e3eebde92c170c9
#
_entry.id   17ef6488833d89332e3eebde92c170c9
#
_cell.length_a   1.000
_cell.length_b   1.000
_cell.length_c   1.000
_cell.angle_alpha   90.00
_cell.angle_beta   90.00
_cell.angle_gamma   90.00
#
_symmetry.space_group_name_H-M   'P 1'
#
loop_
_entity.id
_entity.type
_entity.pdbx_description
1 polymer ?
#
loop_
_entity_poly.entity_id
_entity_poly.type
_entity_poly.pdbx_seq_one_letter_code
_entity_poly.pdbx_strand_id
1 'polypeptide(L)'
;MEDSGKEEDDKKSCCTWPKIIVAAILTVTSCVVLWKYAPIDSAIDSILPKFNKTSGEYTGMGDAFGDIPPTQAPSVPDRFNFMQCKQGKECCNGLTKICHLRVDEVLYATAHNAMASFEDGFLFGPNHRLQLERALFAGYRGINLDICNCAGLLVFCHGYCSLGIRGVDEVFASINGFLDSNPTEVLMIPLEINNFADESVDLDQFYFQMTQIPGLTEKVYVHENAGAPWPTLKEAVDSNKRIFMFHFNGPDCTAGDPCPPGLHLYDKYAINTNWEFRNKEDVEDTATSCDLVLKEALSHQAFFGVNNFLSPPSYAVSKTLNSVDFARERIRACSEQANLDVNFIYADFWSEGALPELVQEHNRELAR
;
A
#
# COMPACT_ATOMS: atom_id res chain seq x y z
N MET A 1 44.82 52.10 29.05
CA MET A 1 45.90 51.96 28.05
C MET A 1 45.49 50.75 27.24
N GLU A 2 44.64 50.93 26.19
CA GLU A 2 45.05 51.17 24.82
C GLU A 2 46.13 50.20 24.39
N ASP A 3 45.91 49.32 23.44
CA ASP A 3 45.84 49.69 22.03
C ASP A 3 45.26 48.54 21.17
N SER A 4 44.52 48.92 20.24
CA SER A 4 43.98 48.44 19.02
C SER A 4 44.97 47.75 18.08
N GLY A 5 44.49 46.88 17.23
CA GLY A 5 45.15 46.64 15.96
C GLY A 5 44.81 45.40 15.17
N LYS A 6 43.84 45.52 14.30
CA LYS A 6 43.82 45.17 12.87
C LYS A 6 43.71 43.69 12.44
N GLU A 7 42.58 43.45 11.80
CA GLU A 7 42.39 42.49 10.70
C GLU A 7 43.47 42.62 9.60
N GLU A 8 43.85 41.47 9.09
CA GLU A 8 44.30 41.37 7.70
C GLU A 8 43.90 40.04 7.06
N ASP A 9 43.21 40.17 5.96
CA ASP A 9 42.80 39.23 4.96
C ASP A 9 43.88 38.22 4.55
N ASP A 10 43.53 36.97 4.44
CA ASP A 10 44.17 36.07 3.49
C ASP A 10 43.15 35.25 2.70
N LYS A 11 42.72 35.87 1.57
CA LYS A 11 42.15 35.20 0.41
C LYS A 11 43.31 34.60 -0.39
N LYS A 12 43.23 33.29 -0.64
CA LYS A 12 43.52 32.60 -1.90
C LYS A 12 44.11 31.21 -1.67
N SER A 13 43.32 30.19 -1.98
CA SER A 13 43.71 29.22 -2.99
C SER A 13 42.51 28.33 -3.33
N CYS A 14 41.92 28.65 -4.45
CA CYS A 14 40.77 27.90 -4.98
C CYS A 14 41.26 26.74 -5.82
N CYS A 15 40.74 25.54 -5.49
CA CYS A 15 40.91 24.31 -6.23
C CYS A 15 40.28 24.38 -7.62
N THR A 16 41.05 24.14 -8.65
CA THR A 16 40.59 23.97 -10.03
C THR A 16 40.05 22.54 -10.21
N TRP A 17 38.74 22.40 -10.18
CA TRP A 17 38.05 21.20 -10.64
C TRP A 17 37.58 21.37 -12.10
N PRO A 18 37.54 20.28 -12.92
CA PRO A 18 37.14 20.42 -14.33
C PRO A 18 35.69 20.93 -14.43
N LYS A 19 35.42 21.83 -15.33
CA LYS A 19 34.15 22.53 -15.53
C LYS A 19 32.91 21.66 -15.66
N ILE A 20 33.07 20.42 -16.06
CA ILE A 20 31.97 19.45 -16.22
C ILE A 20 31.45 18.95 -14.85
N ILE A 21 32.34 18.74 -13.88
CA ILE A 21 31.96 18.29 -12.53
C ILE A 21 31.31 19.45 -11.77
N VAL A 22 31.78 20.67 -11.97
CA VAL A 22 31.17 21.88 -11.37
C VAL A 22 29.76 22.11 -11.89
N ALA A 23 29.48 21.87 -13.18
CA ALA A 23 28.13 21.98 -13.74
C ALA A 23 27.18 20.94 -13.18
N ALA A 24 27.63 19.69 -12.99
CA ALA A 24 26.81 18.62 -12.40
C ALA A 24 26.54 18.86 -10.90
N ILE A 25 27.53 19.35 -10.15
CA ILE A 25 27.36 19.68 -8.72
C ILE A 25 26.50 20.93 -8.56
N LEU A 26 26.61 21.94 -9.42
CA LEU A 26 25.74 23.12 -9.38
C LEU A 26 24.30 22.80 -9.74
N THR A 27 24.03 21.86 -10.63
CA THR A 27 22.64 21.41 -10.91
C THR A 27 22.05 20.65 -9.72
N VAL A 28 22.78 19.74 -9.11
CA VAL A 28 22.30 18.99 -7.93
C VAL A 28 22.16 19.89 -6.70
N THR A 29 23.14 20.78 -6.44
CA THR A 29 23.02 21.74 -5.33
C THR A 29 21.98 22.82 -5.59
N SER A 30 21.76 23.26 -6.82
CA SER A 30 20.66 24.17 -7.15
C SER A 30 19.30 23.53 -6.97
N CYS A 31 19.14 22.26 -7.34
CA CYS A 31 17.91 21.51 -7.04
C CYS A 31 17.68 21.37 -5.53
N VAL A 32 18.72 21.04 -4.74
CA VAL A 32 18.61 20.89 -3.28
C VAL A 32 18.39 22.25 -2.58
N VAL A 33 18.99 23.34 -3.07
CA VAL A 33 18.79 24.68 -2.50
C VAL A 33 17.44 25.28 -2.91
N LEU A 34 17.00 25.06 -4.15
CA LEU A 34 15.66 25.43 -4.59
C LEU A 34 14.58 24.65 -3.82
N TRP A 35 14.84 23.40 -3.49
CA TRP A 35 13.94 22.58 -2.66
C TRP A 35 13.78 23.09 -1.22
N LYS A 36 14.74 23.87 -0.72
CA LYS A 36 14.75 24.37 0.67
C LYS A 36 14.26 25.82 0.82
N TYR A 37 14.20 26.62 -0.26
CA TYR A 37 14.00 28.06 -0.18
C TYR A 37 13.08 28.71 -1.24
N ALA A 38 12.60 27.98 -2.23
CA ALA A 38 11.57 28.49 -3.13
C ALA A 38 10.19 27.98 -2.69
N PRO A 39 9.14 28.77 -2.80
CA PRO A 39 7.79 28.23 -2.79
C PRO A 39 7.65 27.38 -4.07
N ILE A 40 7.90 26.10 -3.91
CA ILE A 40 7.86 25.08 -4.97
C ILE A 40 6.45 25.02 -5.58
N ASP A 41 5.44 25.42 -4.81
CA ASP A 41 4.03 25.43 -5.18
C ASP A 41 3.76 26.12 -6.52
N SER A 42 4.41 27.25 -6.82
CA SER A 42 4.13 28.00 -8.08
C SER A 42 4.78 27.40 -9.33
N ALA A 43 5.85 26.63 -9.19
CA ALA A 43 6.52 25.98 -10.33
C ALA A 43 5.91 24.60 -10.59
N ILE A 44 5.50 23.89 -9.54
CA ILE A 44 4.82 22.59 -9.61
C ILE A 44 3.40 22.79 -10.13
N ASP A 45 2.67 23.81 -9.71
CA ASP A 45 1.34 24.17 -10.24
C ASP A 45 1.29 24.42 -11.76
N SER A 46 2.43 24.70 -12.37
CA SER A 46 2.51 24.86 -13.83
C SER A 46 2.78 23.57 -14.59
N ILE A 47 3.21 22.52 -13.90
CA ILE A 47 3.65 21.23 -14.50
C ILE A 47 2.66 20.09 -14.14
N LEU A 48 1.96 20.20 -13.01
CA LEU A 48 0.97 19.22 -12.62
C LEU A 48 -0.32 19.33 -13.43
N PRO A 49 -0.95 18.21 -13.81
CA PRO A 49 -2.27 18.24 -14.42
C PRO A 49 -3.26 18.91 -13.46
N LYS A 50 -3.97 19.92 -13.93
CA LYS A 50 -4.95 20.65 -13.13
C LYS A 50 -6.24 19.85 -13.06
N PHE A 51 -6.63 19.47 -11.87
CA PHE A 51 -7.93 18.86 -11.63
C PHE A 51 -9.05 19.89 -11.81
N ASN A 52 -9.96 19.64 -12.72
CA ASN A 52 -11.14 20.48 -12.92
C ASN A 52 -12.25 20.05 -11.95
N LYS A 53 -12.43 20.82 -10.87
CA LYS A 53 -13.46 20.56 -9.84
C LYS A 53 -14.90 20.49 -10.39
N THR A 54 -15.15 21.01 -11.60
CA THR A 54 -16.49 21.07 -12.20
C THR A 54 -16.78 19.87 -13.10
N SER A 55 -15.76 19.30 -13.75
CA SER A 55 -15.92 18.14 -14.65
C SER A 55 -15.40 16.84 -14.06
N GLY A 56 -14.64 16.86 -12.94
CA GLY A 56 -13.99 15.68 -12.39
C GLY A 56 -12.85 15.13 -13.24
N GLU A 57 -12.33 15.92 -14.19
CA GLU A 57 -11.30 15.49 -15.14
C GLU A 57 -9.96 16.20 -14.89
N TYR A 58 -8.86 15.47 -15.07
CA TYR A 58 -7.50 16.03 -15.11
C TYR A 58 -7.21 16.57 -16.50
N THR A 59 -6.90 17.87 -16.59
CA THR A 59 -6.46 18.50 -17.84
C THR A 59 -4.97 18.83 -17.77
N GLY A 60 -4.19 18.41 -18.77
CA GLY A 60 -2.80 18.83 -18.93
C GLY A 60 -1.76 17.73 -19.16
N MET A 61 -2.11 16.44 -19.15
CA MET A 61 -1.17 15.35 -19.44
C MET A 61 -1.14 14.91 -20.92
N GLY A 62 -2.10 15.35 -21.76
CA GLY A 62 -2.22 14.90 -23.16
C GLY A 62 -1.12 15.43 -24.09
N ASP A 63 -0.54 16.57 -23.80
CA ASP A 63 0.29 17.28 -24.79
C ASP A 63 1.79 17.20 -24.52
N ALA A 64 2.24 16.74 -23.37
CA ALA A 64 3.68 16.68 -23.01
C ALA A 64 4.35 15.34 -23.34
N PHE A 65 3.59 14.28 -23.44
CA PHE A 65 4.05 12.97 -23.87
C PHE A 65 3.18 12.56 -25.08
N GLY A 66 3.62 12.93 -26.28
CA GLY A 66 2.90 12.63 -27.51
C GLY A 66 2.33 11.22 -27.48
N ASP A 67 1.15 11.02 -28.10
CA ASP A 67 0.39 9.78 -28.16
C ASP A 67 1.28 8.54 -28.01
N ILE A 68 1.53 8.12 -26.78
CA ILE A 68 1.93 6.74 -26.53
C ILE A 68 0.64 5.99 -26.88
N PRO A 69 0.59 5.25 -28.01
CA PRO A 69 -0.59 4.46 -28.32
C PRO A 69 -0.87 3.65 -27.07
N PRO A 70 -2.15 3.47 -26.66
CA PRO A 70 -2.46 2.57 -25.57
C PRO A 70 -1.82 1.25 -25.95
N THR A 71 -0.60 1.05 -25.46
CA THR A 71 0.08 -0.24 -25.58
C THR A 71 -0.94 -1.18 -25.02
N GLN A 72 -1.42 -2.12 -25.86
CA GLN A 72 -2.35 -3.15 -25.44
C GLN A 72 -1.90 -3.56 -24.06
N ALA A 73 -2.76 -3.31 -23.07
CA ALA A 73 -2.44 -3.60 -21.68
C ALA A 73 -1.77 -4.96 -21.69
N PRO A 74 -0.51 -5.10 -21.24
CA PRO A 74 0.15 -6.38 -21.29
C PRO A 74 -0.83 -7.35 -20.67
N SER A 75 -1.27 -8.35 -21.45
CA SER A 75 -2.18 -9.37 -20.98
C SER A 75 -1.59 -9.83 -19.65
N VAL A 76 -2.36 -9.73 -18.57
CA VAL A 76 -1.98 -10.37 -17.30
C VAL A 76 -1.55 -11.77 -17.72
N PRO A 77 -0.29 -12.17 -17.51
CA PRO A 77 0.18 -13.45 -18.04
C PRO A 77 -0.80 -14.53 -17.64
N ASP A 78 -1.14 -15.48 -18.55
CA ASP A 78 -2.09 -16.58 -18.28
C ASP A 78 -1.77 -17.37 -17.00
N ARG A 79 -0.54 -17.24 -16.49
CA ARG A 79 -0.10 -17.77 -15.18
C ARG A 79 -0.81 -17.15 -13.97
N PHE A 80 -1.46 -16.00 -14.11
CA PHE A 80 -2.31 -15.40 -13.07
C PHE A 80 -3.78 -15.78 -13.24
N ASN A 81 -4.09 -16.94 -13.75
CA ASN A 81 -5.42 -17.53 -13.67
C ASN A 81 -5.71 -17.91 -12.21
N PHE A 82 -5.98 -16.88 -11.40
CA PHE A 82 -6.58 -17.09 -10.10
C PHE A 82 -7.84 -17.95 -10.28
N MET A 83 -7.90 -19.09 -9.59
CA MET A 83 -9.04 -20.00 -9.75
C MET A 83 -10.28 -19.34 -9.18
N GLN A 84 -11.06 -18.70 -10.04
CA GLN A 84 -12.35 -18.17 -9.67
C GLN A 84 -13.28 -19.30 -9.23
N CYS A 85 -14.09 -19.01 -8.23
CA CYS A 85 -15.11 -19.93 -7.77
C CYS A 85 -16.11 -20.25 -8.89
N LYS A 86 -16.32 -21.51 -9.19
CA LYS A 86 -17.35 -21.93 -10.13
C LYS A 86 -18.72 -21.77 -9.48
N GLN A 87 -19.68 -21.20 -10.21
CA GLN A 87 -21.06 -21.06 -9.76
C GLN A 87 -21.60 -22.38 -9.20
N GLY A 88 -22.29 -22.34 -8.07
CA GLY A 88 -22.95 -23.49 -7.43
C GLY A 88 -22.06 -24.35 -6.53
N LYS A 89 -20.80 -23.97 -6.29
CA LYS A 89 -19.95 -24.62 -5.29
C LYS A 89 -19.67 -23.65 -4.15
N GLU A 90 -19.72 -24.14 -2.92
CA GLU A 90 -19.20 -23.40 -1.77
C GLU A 90 -17.72 -23.11 -2.00
N CYS A 91 -17.36 -21.82 -2.04
CA CYS A 91 -16.03 -21.37 -2.43
C CYS A 91 -15.83 -19.97 -1.85
N CYS A 92 -14.64 -19.71 -1.29
CA CYS A 92 -14.24 -18.42 -0.74
C CYS A 92 -12.81 -18.12 -1.19
N ASN A 93 -12.56 -16.91 -1.65
CA ASN A 93 -11.25 -16.49 -2.17
C ASN A 93 -10.63 -17.55 -3.13
N GLY A 94 -11.44 -18.05 -4.06
CA GLY A 94 -11.02 -19.01 -5.08
C GLY A 94 -10.85 -20.47 -4.61
N LEU A 95 -11.07 -20.79 -3.33
CA LEU A 95 -10.86 -22.12 -2.77
C LEU A 95 -12.13 -22.71 -2.15
N THR A 96 -12.39 -24.01 -2.44
CA THR A 96 -13.63 -24.69 -2.01
C THR A 96 -13.61 -25.21 -0.58
N LYS A 97 -12.45 -25.23 0.08
CA LYS A 97 -12.32 -25.89 1.39
C LYS A 97 -12.03 -24.91 2.54
N ILE A 98 -11.78 -23.64 2.26
CA ILE A 98 -11.39 -22.67 3.29
C ILE A 98 -12.55 -21.86 3.85
N CYS A 99 -13.76 -22.01 3.33
CA CYS A 99 -14.90 -21.18 3.73
C CYS A 99 -15.24 -21.29 5.23
N HIS A 100 -14.89 -22.38 5.89
CA HIS A 100 -15.09 -22.60 7.32
C HIS A 100 -14.00 -21.96 8.19
N LEU A 101 -12.86 -21.58 7.60
CA LEU A 101 -11.79 -20.87 8.30
C LEU A 101 -12.22 -19.43 8.56
N ARG A 102 -11.81 -18.89 9.72
CA ARG A 102 -12.00 -17.47 10.01
C ARG A 102 -11.06 -16.63 9.16
N VAL A 103 -11.42 -15.36 8.99
CA VAL A 103 -10.59 -14.41 8.22
C VAL A 103 -9.20 -14.21 8.83
N ASP A 104 -9.03 -14.43 10.14
CA ASP A 104 -7.74 -14.38 10.85
C ASP A 104 -6.99 -15.73 10.87
N GLU A 105 -7.49 -16.75 10.17
CA GLU A 105 -6.84 -18.06 10.06
C GLU A 105 -6.26 -18.33 8.66
N VAL A 106 -6.41 -17.40 7.72
CA VAL A 106 -5.93 -17.57 6.34
C VAL A 106 -4.83 -16.56 5.99
N LEU A 107 -3.98 -16.95 5.04
CA LEU A 107 -2.95 -16.10 4.47
C LEU A 107 -3.49 -15.30 3.27
N TYR A 108 -3.08 -14.03 3.16
CA TYR A 108 -3.43 -13.12 2.07
C TYR A 108 -2.18 -12.58 1.37
N ALA A 109 -2.07 -12.76 0.06
CA ALA A 109 -1.15 -11.98 -0.74
C ALA A 109 -1.61 -10.52 -0.70
N THR A 110 -0.73 -9.64 -0.22
CA THR A 110 -1.05 -8.22 0.01
C THR A 110 -0.19 -7.33 -0.86
N ALA A 111 -0.81 -6.54 -1.73
CA ALA A 111 -0.13 -5.52 -2.50
C ALA A 111 0.14 -4.31 -1.59
N HIS A 112 1.42 -4.04 -1.33
CA HIS A 112 1.88 -2.91 -0.52
C HIS A 112 1.78 -1.61 -1.32
N ASN A 113 1.20 -0.55 -0.77
CA ASN A 113 0.95 0.72 -1.48
C ASN A 113 0.31 0.49 -2.86
N ALA A 114 -0.77 -0.28 -2.88
CA ALA A 114 -1.38 -0.81 -4.11
C ALA A 114 -1.84 0.27 -5.10
N MET A 115 -2.13 1.49 -4.61
CA MET A 115 -2.50 2.64 -5.42
C MET A 115 -1.31 3.23 -6.19
N ALA A 116 -0.06 3.00 -5.72
CA ALA A 116 1.13 3.65 -6.28
C ALA A 116 1.69 2.85 -7.47
N SER A 117 1.04 2.91 -8.61
CA SER A 117 1.50 2.24 -9.82
C SER A 117 2.01 3.20 -10.90
N PHE A 118 2.92 2.68 -11.75
CA PHE A 118 3.38 3.42 -12.91
C PHE A 118 2.23 3.70 -13.90
N GLU A 119 1.28 2.77 -14.05
CA GLU A 119 0.10 2.96 -14.91
C GLU A 119 -0.83 4.07 -14.38
N ASP A 120 -0.85 4.32 -13.06
CA ASP A 120 -1.64 5.39 -12.43
C ASP A 120 -0.89 6.72 -12.38
N GLY A 121 0.28 6.84 -13.03
CA GLY A 121 1.05 8.07 -13.14
C GLY A 121 2.02 8.34 -11.98
N PHE A 122 2.27 7.37 -11.09
CA PHE A 122 3.32 7.48 -10.09
C PHE A 122 4.68 7.26 -10.77
N LEU A 123 5.33 8.35 -11.17
CA LEU A 123 6.56 8.30 -11.96
C LEU A 123 7.82 8.13 -11.10
N PHE A 124 7.77 8.54 -9.84
CA PHE A 124 8.90 8.48 -8.91
C PHE A 124 8.57 7.56 -7.75
N GLY A 125 9.32 6.46 -7.65
CA GLY A 125 9.17 5.47 -6.58
C GLY A 125 7.84 4.71 -6.57
N PRO A 126 7.26 4.31 -7.74
CA PRO A 126 6.05 3.49 -7.72
C PRO A 126 6.35 2.13 -7.08
N ASN A 127 5.41 1.64 -6.28
CA ASN A 127 5.49 0.30 -5.71
C ASN A 127 5.09 -0.79 -6.72
N HIS A 128 4.37 -0.40 -7.77
CA HIS A 128 3.88 -1.35 -8.79
C HIS A 128 4.06 -0.82 -10.21
N ARG A 129 4.10 -1.73 -11.16
CA ARG A 129 4.04 -1.37 -12.58
C ARG A 129 2.61 -1.25 -13.08
N LEU A 130 1.75 -2.13 -12.61
CA LEU A 130 0.37 -2.30 -13.05
C LEU A 130 -0.59 -1.92 -11.92
N GLN A 131 -1.78 -1.47 -12.30
CA GLN A 131 -2.84 -1.01 -11.40
C GLN A 131 -3.32 -2.11 -10.44
N LEU A 132 -3.86 -1.67 -9.29
CA LEU A 132 -4.41 -2.55 -8.24
C LEU A 132 -5.61 -3.39 -8.74
N GLU A 133 -6.38 -2.89 -9.68
CA GLU A 133 -7.50 -3.61 -10.29
C GLU A 133 -7.05 -4.94 -10.89
N ARG A 134 -5.87 -4.95 -11.53
CA ARG A 134 -5.29 -6.17 -12.08
C ARG A 134 -4.75 -7.09 -10.99
N ALA A 135 -4.26 -6.52 -9.87
CA ALA A 135 -3.82 -7.31 -8.72
C ALA A 135 -4.98 -8.12 -8.10
N LEU A 136 -6.19 -7.53 -8.04
CA LEU A 136 -7.39 -8.24 -7.61
C LEU A 136 -7.68 -9.45 -8.50
N PHE A 137 -7.62 -9.30 -9.83
CA PHE A 137 -7.79 -10.41 -10.78
C PHE A 137 -6.64 -11.41 -10.73
N ALA A 138 -5.42 -10.98 -10.35
CA ALA A 138 -4.26 -11.85 -10.16
C ALA A 138 -4.31 -12.65 -8.84
N GLY A 139 -5.29 -12.39 -7.96
CA GLY A 139 -5.48 -13.16 -6.72
C GLY A 139 -5.02 -12.48 -5.45
N TYR A 140 -4.58 -11.23 -5.50
CA TYR A 140 -4.31 -10.44 -4.30
C TYR A 140 -5.62 -10.13 -3.58
N ARG A 141 -5.66 -10.38 -2.28
CA ARG A 141 -6.82 -10.14 -1.42
C ARG A 141 -6.50 -9.24 -0.24
N GLY A 142 -5.23 -8.89 -0.04
CA GLY A 142 -4.78 -7.75 0.75
C GLY A 142 -4.46 -6.57 -0.17
N ILE A 143 -5.02 -5.41 0.12
CA ILE A 143 -4.82 -4.17 -0.65
C ILE A 143 -4.45 -3.08 0.35
N ASN A 144 -3.15 -2.83 0.52
CA ASN A 144 -2.68 -1.75 1.37
C ASN A 144 -2.71 -0.43 0.60
N LEU A 145 -3.26 0.61 1.22
CA LEU A 145 -3.47 1.92 0.62
C LEU A 145 -3.05 3.02 1.60
N ASP A 146 -2.48 4.11 1.07
CA ASP A 146 -2.12 5.29 1.86
C ASP A 146 -3.09 6.44 1.58
N ILE A 147 -3.73 6.94 2.63
CA ILE A 147 -4.63 8.10 2.56
C ILE A 147 -3.83 9.35 2.85
N CYS A 148 -4.01 10.36 2.02
CA CYS A 148 -3.41 11.68 2.14
C CYS A 148 -4.47 12.78 2.08
N ASN A 149 -4.21 13.88 2.78
CA ASN A 149 -4.94 15.12 2.56
C ASN A 149 -4.10 16.04 1.67
N CYS A 150 -4.51 16.22 0.43
CA CYS A 150 -3.83 17.04 -0.56
C CYS A 150 -4.59 18.35 -0.76
N ALA A 151 -4.25 19.39 0.00
CA ALA A 151 -4.90 20.70 -0.05
C ALA A 151 -6.44 20.62 0.18
N GLY A 152 -6.85 19.90 1.20
CA GLY A 152 -8.26 19.71 1.59
C GLY A 152 -8.99 18.63 0.81
N LEU A 153 -8.32 17.93 -0.11
CA LEU A 153 -8.88 16.80 -0.85
C LEU A 153 -8.28 15.49 -0.33
N LEU A 154 -9.13 14.58 0.15
CA LEU A 154 -8.68 13.24 0.52
C LEU A 154 -8.53 12.37 -0.72
N VAL A 155 -7.33 11.83 -0.87
CA VAL A 155 -6.90 11.00 -2.01
C VAL A 155 -6.00 9.88 -1.51
N PHE A 156 -5.72 8.91 -2.33
CA PHE A 156 -4.61 7.99 -2.12
C PHE A 156 -3.34 8.57 -2.75
N CYS A 157 -2.26 8.63 -1.97
CA CYS A 157 -0.94 9.08 -2.41
C CYS A 157 0.16 8.21 -1.78
N HIS A 158 1.41 8.32 -2.25
CA HIS A 158 2.55 7.63 -1.66
C HIS A 158 3.54 8.65 -1.08
N GLY A 159 3.39 8.97 0.21
CA GLY A 159 4.21 9.93 0.96
C GLY A 159 3.86 11.38 0.65
N TYR A 160 3.95 11.80 -0.61
CA TYR A 160 3.72 13.18 -1.04
C TYR A 160 2.73 13.24 -2.20
N CYS A 161 1.80 14.18 -2.13
CA CYS A 161 0.80 14.43 -3.17
C CYS A 161 1.42 14.67 -4.57
N SER A 162 2.61 15.26 -4.60
CA SER A 162 3.34 15.57 -5.83
C SER A 162 3.93 14.35 -6.55
N LEU A 163 4.01 13.19 -5.90
CA LEU A 163 4.53 11.96 -6.52
C LEU A 163 3.48 11.20 -7.32
N GLY A 164 2.22 11.45 -7.07
CA GLY A 164 1.06 10.84 -7.70
C GLY A 164 -0.11 10.76 -6.73
N ILE A 165 -1.31 10.83 -7.27
CA ILE A 165 -2.55 10.71 -6.50
C ILE A 165 -3.58 9.87 -7.25
N ARG A 166 -4.44 9.17 -6.51
CA ARG A 166 -5.66 8.53 -7.03
C ARG A 166 -6.86 8.92 -6.19
N GLY A 167 -8.01 9.10 -6.82
CA GLY A 167 -9.27 9.41 -6.13
C GLY A 167 -9.71 8.26 -5.21
N VAL A 168 -10.19 8.60 -4.02
CA VAL A 168 -10.78 7.62 -3.09
C VAL A 168 -12.00 6.95 -3.74
N ASP A 169 -12.84 7.75 -4.38
CA ASP A 169 -14.01 7.31 -5.12
C ASP A 169 -13.67 6.37 -6.29
N GLU A 170 -12.64 6.70 -7.07
CA GLU A 170 -12.18 5.88 -8.19
C GLU A 170 -11.74 4.49 -7.72
N VAL A 171 -10.83 4.44 -6.73
CA VAL A 171 -10.26 3.18 -6.22
C VAL A 171 -11.35 2.32 -5.58
N PHE A 172 -12.20 2.90 -4.73
CA PHE A 172 -13.25 2.13 -4.08
C PHE A 172 -14.40 1.76 -5.02
N ALA A 173 -14.69 2.54 -6.07
CA ALA A 173 -15.62 2.12 -7.10
C ALA A 173 -15.10 0.88 -7.85
N SER A 174 -13.80 0.82 -8.14
CA SER A 174 -13.15 -0.34 -8.75
C SER A 174 -13.19 -1.58 -7.84
N ILE A 175 -12.88 -1.41 -6.55
CA ILE A 175 -12.98 -2.49 -5.54
C ILE A 175 -14.42 -2.99 -5.42
N ASN A 176 -15.39 -2.07 -5.37
CA ASN A 176 -16.80 -2.41 -5.28
C ASN A 176 -17.28 -3.20 -6.51
N GLY A 177 -16.93 -2.74 -7.72
CA GLY A 177 -17.24 -3.42 -8.97
C GLY A 177 -16.60 -4.82 -9.07
N PHE A 178 -15.37 -4.98 -8.56
CA PHE A 178 -14.74 -6.29 -8.45
C PHE A 178 -15.53 -7.22 -7.52
N LEU A 179 -15.92 -6.75 -6.35
CA LEU A 179 -16.70 -7.55 -5.38
C LEU A 179 -18.11 -7.89 -5.89
N ASP A 180 -18.74 -6.99 -6.63
CA ASP A 180 -20.05 -7.26 -7.24
C ASP A 180 -19.96 -8.35 -8.33
N SER A 181 -18.88 -8.34 -9.08
CA SER A 181 -18.61 -9.35 -10.11
C SER A 181 -18.10 -10.68 -9.53
N ASN A 182 -17.57 -10.66 -8.31
CA ASN A 182 -16.96 -11.82 -7.63
C ASN A 182 -17.55 -11.96 -6.21
N PRO A 183 -18.77 -12.48 -6.08
CA PRO A 183 -19.53 -12.44 -4.82
C PRO A 183 -18.98 -13.32 -3.70
N THR A 184 -18.00 -14.17 -3.97
CA THR A 184 -17.36 -15.08 -3.00
C THR A 184 -15.98 -14.59 -2.52
N GLU A 185 -15.59 -13.41 -2.92
CA GLU A 185 -14.29 -12.85 -2.58
C GLU A 185 -14.38 -11.90 -1.38
N VAL A 186 -13.39 -12.01 -0.48
CA VAL A 186 -13.24 -11.23 0.76
C VAL A 186 -11.91 -10.49 0.69
N LEU A 187 -11.91 -9.21 1.02
CA LEU A 187 -10.74 -8.33 0.93
C LEU A 187 -10.33 -7.79 2.30
N MET A 188 -9.03 -7.74 2.54
CA MET A 188 -8.38 -7.06 3.64
C MET A 188 -7.77 -5.74 3.12
N ILE A 189 -8.11 -4.62 3.74
CA ILE A 189 -7.64 -3.29 3.31
C ILE A 189 -6.96 -2.58 4.48
N PRO A 190 -5.65 -2.80 4.70
CA PRO A 190 -4.86 -1.95 5.58
C PRO A 190 -4.70 -0.55 4.97
N LEU A 191 -5.00 0.49 5.77
CA LEU A 191 -4.95 1.89 5.38
C LEU A 191 -3.87 2.60 6.18
N GLU A 192 -2.85 3.13 5.53
CA GLU A 192 -1.90 4.04 6.16
C GLU A 192 -2.44 5.46 6.10
N ILE A 193 -2.45 6.13 7.25
CA ILE A 193 -2.78 7.55 7.32
C ILE A 193 -1.50 8.32 7.17
N ASN A 194 -1.30 8.91 6.00
CA ASN A 194 -0.09 9.61 5.68
C ASN A 194 -0.11 11.07 6.20
N ASN A 195 0.53 11.28 7.35
CA ASN A 195 0.65 12.59 7.97
C ASN A 195 1.80 13.46 7.40
N PHE A 196 2.49 12.99 6.35
CA PHE A 196 3.50 13.79 5.65
C PHE A 196 2.89 14.74 4.62
N ALA A 197 1.62 14.55 4.26
CA ALA A 197 0.85 15.49 3.48
C ALA A 197 0.48 16.73 4.33
N ASP A 198 0.23 17.86 3.69
CA ASP A 198 0.16 19.20 4.30
C ASP A 198 -0.93 19.36 5.37
N GLU A 199 -1.88 18.43 5.48
CA GLU A 199 -3.01 18.50 6.41
C GLU A 199 -3.34 17.11 6.98
N SER A 200 -3.98 17.09 8.16
CA SER A 200 -4.44 15.85 8.79
C SER A 200 -5.56 15.18 7.97
N VAL A 201 -5.57 13.87 7.96
CA VAL A 201 -6.66 13.07 7.36
C VAL A 201 -7.85 13.05 8.33
N ASP A 202 -9.01 13.47 7.83
CA ASP A 202 -10.28 13.36 8.52
C ASP A 202 -10.97 12.04 8.13
N LEU A 203 -11.08 11.10 9.07
CA LEU A 203 -11.69 9.80 8.82
C LEU A 203 -13.20 9.89 8.57
N ASP A 204 -13.91 10.88 9.14
CA ASP A 204 -15.33 11.10 8.85
C ASP A 204 -15.52 11.56 7.40
N GLN A 205 -14.67 12.46 6.92
CA GLN A 205 -14.67 12.88 5.52
C GLN A 205 -14.33 11.72 4.59
N PHE A 206 -13.33 10.89 4.94
CA PHE A 206 -12.98 9.70 4.16
C PHE A 206 -14.18 8.73 4.07
N TYR A 207 -14.80 8.43 5.19
CA TYR A 207 -15.97 7.54 5.22
C TYR A 207 -17.15 8.14 4.45
N PHE A 208 -17.35 9.45 4.55
CA PHE A 208 -18.37 10.14 3.75
C PHE A 208 -18.15 9.93 2.25
N GLN A 209 -16.91 10.02 1.75
CA GLN A 209 -16.61 9.72 0.33
C GLN A 209 -16.98 8.27 -0.02
N MET A 210 -16.71 7.31 0.87
CA MET A 210 -17.11 5.91 0.67
C MET A 210 -18.63 5.75 0.59
N THR A 211 -19.40 6.50 1.37
CA THR A 211 -20.89 6.43 1.33
C THR A 211 -21.47 6.91 0.01
N GLN A 212 -20.72 7.69 -0.78
CA GLN A 212 -21.16 8.14 -2.10
C GLN A 212 -21.10 7.03 -3.16
N ILE A 213 -20.47 5.89 -2.85
CA ILE A 213 -20.38 4.74 -3.74
C ILE A 213 -21.49 3.75 -3.37
N PRO A 214 -22.47 3.54 -4.24
CA PRO A 214 -23.63 2.70 -3.93
C PRO A 214 -23.24 1.26 -3.55
N GLY A 215 -23.68 0.79 -2.39
CA GLY A 215 -23.47 -0.56 -1.91
C GLY A 215 -22.06 -0.87 -1.37
N LEU A 216 -21.12 0.09 -1.37
CA LEU A 216 -19.77 -0.13 -0.86
C LEU A 216 -19.77 -0.33 0.67
N THR A 217 -20.31 0.62 1.42
CA THR A 217 -20.32 0.58 2.89
C THR A 217 -21.16 -0.57 3.45
N GLU A 218 -22.12 -1.08 2.68
CA GLU A 218 -22.87 -2.28 3.02
C GLU A 218 -21.98 -3.53 3.06
N LYS A 219 -20.87 -3.52 2.32
CA LYS A 219 -19.89 -4.62 2.27
C LYS A 219 -18.81 -4.51 3.36
N VAL A 220 -18.75 -3.39 4.07
CA VAL A 220 -17.77 -3.20 5.16
C VAL A 220 -18.19 -4.02 6.37
N TYR A 221 -17.24 -4.81 6.89
CA TYR A 221 -17.40 -5.53 8.15
C TYR A 221 -17.15 -4.60 9.32
N VAL A 222 -17.99 -4.69 10.34
CA VAL A 222 -17.84 -3.95 11.61
C VAL A 222 -17.65 -4.96 12.72
N HIS A 223 -16.48 -4.95 13.35
CA HIS A 223 -16.18 -5.84 14.47
C HIS A 223 -16.92 -5.40 15.73
N GLU A 224 -17.45 -6.34 16.47
CA GLU A 224 -18.26 -6.02 17.66
C GLU A 224 -17.40 -5.43 18.79
N ASN A 225 -16.29 -6.08 19.08
CA ASN A 225 -15.31 -5.67 20.10
C ASN A 225 -14.02 -6.51 19.99
N ALA A 226 -12.94 -6.06 20.60
CA ALA A 226 -11.62 -6.69 20.52
C ALA A 226 -11.54 -8.15 21.02
N GLY A 227 -12.50 -8.61 21.80
CA GLY A 227 -12.53 -9.97 22.32
C GLY A 227 -13.44 -10.91 21.52
N ALA A 228 -14.19 -10.41 20.54
CA ALA A 228 -15.06 -11.22 19.70
C ALA A 228 -14.23 -12.05 18.70
N PRO A 229 -14.65 -13.25 18.32
CA PRO A 229 -14.01 -13.98 17.25
C PRO A 229 -14.29 -13.29 15.91
N TRP A 230 -13.31 -13.33 15.02
CA TRP A 230 -13.50 -12.90 13.64
C TRP A 230 -14.42 -13.89 12.91
N PRO A 231 -15.21 -13.43 11.92
CA PRO A 231 -16.11 -14.30 11.19
C PRO A 231 -15.34 -15.29 10.31
N THR A 232 -15.97 -16.39 9.98
CA THR A 232 -15.48 -17.26 8.91
C THR A 232 -15.63 -16.57 7.55
N LEU A 233 -14.84 -17.00 6.57
CA LEU A 233 -14.98 -16.53 5.20
C LEU A 233 -16.42 -16.75 4.67
N LYS A 234 -17.05 -17.85 5.08
CA LYS A 234 -18.44 -18.12 4.71
C LYS A 234 -19.41 -17.12 5.31
N GLU A 235 -19.28 -16.80 6.58
CA GLU A 235 -20.13 -15.80 7.24
C GLU A 235 -19.94 -14.41 6.62
N ALA A 236 -18.71 -14.04 6.28
CA ALA A 236 -18.42 -12.80 5.58
C ALA A 236 -19.10 -12.75 4.19
N VAL A 237 -19.04 -13.84 3.43
CA VAL A 237 -19.68 -13.96 2.11
C VAL A 237 -21.20 -13.96 2.24
N ASP A 238 -21.77 -14.77 3.13
CA ASP A 238 -23.23 -14.92 3.29
C ASP A 238 -23.89 -13.62 3.78
N SER A 239 -23.22 -12.87 4.64
CA SER A 239 -23.69 -11.56 5.14
C SER A 239 -23.37 -10.39 4.22
N ASN A 240 -22.66 -10.62 3.11
CA ASN A 240 -22.09 -9.61 2.23
C ASN A 240 -21.14 -8.62 2.94
N LYS A 241 -20.57 -8.99 4.10
CA LYS A 241 -19.59 -8.20 4.86
C LYS A 241 -18.18 -8.62 4.46
N ARG A 242 -17.75 -8.21 3.27
CA ARG A 242 -16.60 -8.76 2.55
C ARG A 242 -15.40 -7.82 2.46
N ILE A 243 -15.47 -6.64 3.09
CA ILE A 243 -14.38 -5.66 3.18
C ILE A 243 -14.01 -5.51 4.65
N PHE A 244 -12.78 -5.84 4.99
CA PHE A 244 -12.19 -5.68 6.32
C PHE A 244 -11.15 -4.57 6.25
N MET A 245 -11.44 -3.40 6.86
CA MET A 245 -10.56 -2.26 6.83
C MET A 245 -9.87 -2.07 8.18
N PHE A 246 -8.59 -1.76 8.09
CA PHE A 246 -7.76 -1.44 9.24
C PHE A 246 -7.00 -0.15 8.94
N HIS A 247 -6.83 0.72 9.90
CA HIS A 247 -6.04 1.92 9.74
C HIS A 247 -4.98 2.05 10.83
N PHE A 248 -3.85 2.62 10.47
CA PHE A 248 -2.77 2.95 11.42
C PHE A 248 -3.02 4.35 11.98
N ASN A 249 -2.76 4.52 13.29
CA ASN A 249 -2.85 5.81 13.99
C ASN A 249 -4.24 6.46 13.98
N GLY A 250 -5.05 6.16 14.99
CA GLY A 250 -6.37 6.77 15.14
C GLY A 250 -7.25 6.03 16.16
N PRO A 251 -8.55 6.34 16.21
CA PRO A 251 -9.50 5.62 17.07
C PRO A 251 -9.81 4.23 16.50
N ASP A 252 -10.10 3.28 17.37
CA ASP A 252 -10.67 1.99 16.96
C ASP A 252 -12.19 2.14 16.81
N CYS A 253 -12.69 1.97 15.60
CA CYS A 253 -14.07 2.19 15.24
C CYS A 253 -14.86 0.89 15.15
N THR A 254 -15.15 0.30 16.30
CA THR A 254 -15.99 -0.90 16.43
C THR A 254 -17.48 -0.54 16.50
N ALA A 255 -18.33 -1.55 16.66
CA ALA A 255 -19.76 -1.34 16.75
C ALA A 255 -20.15 -0.46 17.97
N GLY A 256 -20.80 0.66 17.69
CA GLY A 256 -21.27 1.61 18.71
C GLY A 256 -20.31 2.74 19.08
N ASP A 257 -19.12 2.78 18.51
CA ASP A 257 -18.18 3.88 18.66
C ASP A 257 -18.63 5.15 17.90
N PRO A 258 -18.25 6.34 18.35
CA PRO A 258 -18.64 7.60 17.72
C PRO A 258 -17.79 7.96 16.48
N CYS A 259 -17.20 6.99 15.82
CA CYS A 259 -16.38 7.17 14.62
C CYS A 259 -16.86 6.25 13.47
N PRO A 260 -16.35 6.39 12.24
CA PRO A 260 -16.85 5.66 11.10
C PRO A 260 -16.79 4.13 11.27
N PRO A 261 -17.91 3.42 11.21
CA PRO A 261 -17.96 2.00 11.53
C PRO A 261 -17.14 1.16 10.54
N GLY A 262 -16.36 0.21 11.07
CA GLY A 262 -15.55 -0.70 10.28
C GLY A 262 -14.16 -0.18 9.90
N LEU A 263 -13.77 1.00 10.42
CA LEU A 263 -12.38 1.46 10.40
C LEU A 263 -11.68 1.00 11.69
N HIS A 264 -11.12 -0.21 11.69
CA HIS A 264 -10.51 -0.79 12.87
C HIS A 264 -9.08 -0.31 13.05
N LEU A 265 -8.64 -0.10 14.31
CA LEU A 265 -7.26 0.27 14.59
C LEU A 265 -6.34 -0.92 14.34
N TYR A 266 -5.41 -0.80 13.37
CA TYR A 266 -4.52 -1.90 12.96
C TYR A 266 -3.74 -2.47 14.14
N ASP A 267 -3.07 -1.61 14.92
CA ASP A 267 -2.19 -2.02 16.02
C ASP A 267 -2.92 -2.73 17.17
N LYS A 268 -4.24 -2.65 17.22
CA LYS A 268 -5.07 -3.38 18.18
C LYS A 268 -5.32 -4.82 17.75
N TYR A 269 -5.37 -5.09 16.44
CA TYR A 269 -5.77 -6.39 15.88
C TYR A 269 -4.67 -7.09 15.10
N ALA A 270 -3.58 -6.39 14.76
CA ALA A 270 -2.52 -6.92 13.93
C ALA A 270 -1.14 -6.46 14.42
N ILE A 271 -0.13 -7.21 14.05
CA ILE A 271 1.28 -6.88 14.26
C ILE A 271 2.06 -7.19 12.99
N ASN A 272 3.08 -6.39 12.69
CA ASN A 272 3.95 -6.57 11.54
C ASN A 272 5.40 -6.85 11.94
N THR A 273 6.13 -7.47 11.02
CA THR A 273 7.60 -7.47 11.05
C THR A 273 8.15 -6.08 10.73
N ASN A 274 9.45 -5.90 10.95
CA ASN A 274 10.18 -4.73 10.45
C ASN A 274 9.96 -4.52 8.95
N TRP A 275 10.08 -3.27 8.47
CA TRP A 275 9.79 -2.86 7.08
C TRP A 275 10.88 -1.97 6.47
N GLU A 276 11.89 -1.52 7.24
CA GLU A 276 12.96 -0.62 6.77
C GLU A 276 14.13 -1.37 6.13
N PHE A 277 13.86 -2.20 5.12
CA PHE A 277 14.89 -2.95 4.40
C PHE A 277 15.45 -2.13 3.24
N ARG A 278 16.78 -2.03 3.13
CA ARG A 278 17.47 -1.26 2.09
C ARG A 278 17.96 -2.12 0.93
N ASN A 279 18.17 -3.38 1.16
CA ASN A 279 18.68 -4.35 0.19
C ASN A 279 18.10 -5.74 0.46
N LYS A 280 18.39 -6.68 -0.44
CA LYS A 280 17.89 -8.06 -0.34
C LYS A 280 18.41 -8.78 0.90
N GLU A 281 19.65 -8.53 1.24
CA GLU A 281 20.34 -9.15 2.36
C GLU A 281 19.69 -8.78 3.70
N ASP A 282 19.16 -7.55 3.83
CA ASP A 282 18.40 -7.14 5.01
C ASP A 282 17.11 -7.98 5.18
N VAL A 283 16.46 -8.34 4.07
CA VAL A 283 15.25 -9.19 4.09
C VAL A 283 15.60 -10.66 4.34
N GLU A 284 16.75 -11.13 3.81
CA GLU A 284 17.25 -12.51 3.97
C GLU A 284 17.70 -12.81 5.40
N ASP A 285 18.18 -11.81 6.13
CA ASP A 285 18.54 -11.97 7.55
C ASP A 285 17.26 -12.07 8.41
N THR A 286 16.69 -13.25 8.47
CA THR A 286 15.43 -13.51 9.21
C THR A 286 15.55 -13.24 10.70
N ALA A 287 16.78 -13.27 11.27
CA ALA A 287 16.99 -12.97 12.70
C ALA A 287 16.59 -11.51 13.06
N THR A 288 16.73 -10.60 12.11
CA THR A 288 16.37 -9.17 12.29
C THR A 288 15.14 -8.77 11.48
N SER A 289 14.97 -9.33 10.29
CA SER A 289 13.88 -8.96 9.41
C SER A 289 12.51 -9.51 9.84
N CYS A 290 12.49 -10.54 10.67
CA CYS A 290 11.27 -11.06 11.30
C CYS A 290 11.01 -10.45 12.69
N ASP A 291 11.84 -9.51 13.16
CA ASP A 291 11.57 -8.79 14.40
C ASP A 291 10.24 -8.03 14.30
N LEU A 292 9.44 -8.18 15.37
CA LEU A 292 8.13 -7.55 15.45
C LEU A 292 8.25 -6.06 15.78
N VAL A 293 7.55 -5.22 15.04
CA VAL A 293 7.29 -3.83 15.38
C VAL A 293 6.18 -3.80 16.42
N LEU A 294 6.32 -3.03 17.51
CA LEU A 294 5.34 -2.90 18.59
C LEU A 294 5.14 -4.19 19.42
N LYS A 295 6.16 -4.60 20.15
CA LYS A 295 6.14 -5.80 21.02
C LYS A 295 5.13 -5.74 22.20
N GLU A 296 4.54 -4.59 22.49
CA GLU A 296 3.71 -4.40 23.69
C GLU A 296 2.24 -4.84 23.54
N ALA A 297 1.78 -5.09 22.31
CA ALA A 297 0.37 -5.29 21.99
C ALA A 297 -0.05 -6.75 21.76
N LEU A 298 0.79 -7.74 22.07
CA LEU A 298 0.62 -9.16 21.71
C LEU A 298 -0.60 -9.88 22.31
N SER A 299 -1.31 -9.30 23.30
CA SER A 299 -2.32 -10.04 24.07
C SER A 299 -3.69 -10.20 23.39
N HIS A 300 -3.95 -9.47 22.30
CA HIS A 300 -5.26 -9.45 21.62
C HIS A 300 -5.16 -9.45 20.06
N GLN A 301 -3.97 -9.67 19.52
CA GLN A 301 -3.77 -9.61 18.07
C GLN A 301 -4.25 -10.87 17.40
N ALA A 302 -5.06 -10.70 16.37
CA ALA A 302 -5.57 -11.79 15.55
C ALA A 302 -4.77 -11.97 14.25
N PHE A 303 -4.09 -10.93 13.76
CA PHE A 303 -3.39 -10.96 12.47
C PHE A 303 -1.89 -10.71 12.61
N PHE A 304 -1.10 -11.40 11.78
CA PHE A 304 0.33 -11.18 11.67
C PHE A 304 0.74 -10.90 10.23
N GLY A 305 1.42 -9.77 10.02
CA GLY A 305 1.90 -9.31 8.72
C GLY A 305 3.42 -9.45 8.57
N VAL A 306 3.85 -10.01 7.44
CA VAL A 306 5.27 -10.09 7.06
C VAL A 306 5.53 -9.12 5.93
N ASN A 307 6.38 -8.12 6.18
CA ASN A 307 6.84 -7.16 5.17
C ASN A 307 7.92 -7.80 4.30
N ASN A 308 7.64 -7.93 2.99
CA ASN A 308 8.48 -8.62 2.03
C ASN A 308 8.82 -7.72 0.84
N PHE A 309 9.26 -6.50 1.13
CA PHE A 309 9.58 -5.46 0.15
C PHE A 309 10.80 -4.64 0.60
N LEU A 310 11.28 -3.73 -0.23
CA LEU A 310 12.36 -2.80 0.10
C LEU A 310 11.85 -1.36 0.21
N SER A 311 12.50 -0.58 1.05
CA SER A 311 12.35 0.87 1.18
C SER A 311 13.67 1.58 0.82
N PRO A 312 13.82 2.16 -0.40
CA PRO A 312 12.79 2.34 -1.45
C PRO A 312 12.50 1.07 -2.28
N PRO A 313 11.35 1.04 -2.98
CA PRO A 313 10.93 -0.10 -3.82
C PRO A 313 11.96 -0.47 -4.90
N SER A 314 12.18 -1.77 -5.15
CA SER A 314 13.11 -2.26 -6.15
C SER A 314 12.50 -3.36 -7.02
N TYR A 315 12.20 -3.03 -8.28
CA TYR A 315 11.65 -3.99 -9.25
C TYR A 315 12.53 -5.23 -9.42
N ALA A 316 13.84 -5.04 -9.53
CA ALA A 316 14.78 -6.14 -9.75
C ALA A 316 14.83 -7.12 -8.56
N VAL A 317 14.79 -6.59 -7.33
CA VAL A 317 14.83 -7.39 -6.10
C VAL A 317 13.48 -8.07 -5.86
N SER A 318 12.36 -7.38 -6.12
CA SER A 318 11.02 -7.94 -5.92
C SER A 318 10.75 -9.23 -6.70
N LYS A 319 11.42 -9.44 -7.84
CA LYS A 319 11.38 -10.74 -8.57
C LYS A 319 11.86 -11.91 -7.72
N THR A 320 12.88 -11.68 -6.89
CA THR A 320 13.40 -12.70 -5.97
C THR A 320 12.50 -12.82 -4.74
N LEU A 321 12.17 -11.68 -4.11
CA LEU A 321 11.37 -11.67 -2.88
C LEU A 321 9.98 -12.29 -3.09
N ASN A 322 9.35 -12.06 -4.24
CA ASN A 322 8.03 -12.57 -4.59
C ASN A 322 8.05 -13.99 -5.20
N SER A 323 9.24 -14.61 -5.30
CA SER A 323 9.31 -16.02 -5.73
C SER A 323 8.71 -16.94 -4.66
N VAL A 324 8.11 -18.05 -5.11
CA VAL A 324 7.45 -19.02 -4.21
C VAL A 324 8.41 -19.53 -3.13
N ASP A 325 9.64 -19.87 -3.51
CA ASP A 325 10.60 -20.48 -2.58
C ASP A 325 11.06 -19.46 -1.53
N PHE A 326 11.40 -18.23 -1.96
CA PHE A 326 11.81 -17.18 -1.04
C PHE A 326 10.69 -16.79 -0.07
N ALA A 327 9.51 -16.51 -0.59
CA ALA A 327 8.38 -16.07 0.22
C ALA A 327 7.90 -17.18 1.19
N ARG A 328 7.91 -18.45 0.76
CA ARG A 328 7.60 -19.60 1.64
C ARG A 328 8.56 -19.71 2.81
N GLU A 329 9.86 -19.62 2.54
CA GLU A 329 10.88 -19.69 3.59
C GLU A 329 10.74 -18.51 4.57
N ARG A 330 10.49 -17.32 4.05
CA ARG A 330 10.29 -16.13 4.87
C ARG A 330 9.04 -16.23 5.75
N ILE A 331 7.91 -16.66 5.21
CA ILE A 331 6.68 -16.92 5.98
C ILE A 331 6.97 -17.92 7.09
N ARG A 332 7.62 -19.06 6.77
CA ARG A 332 7.98 -20.09 7.75
C ARG A 332 8.88 -19.53 8.86
N ALA A 333 9.97 -18.85 8.50
CA ALA A 333 10.95 -18.34 9.46
C ALA A 333 10.33 -17.28 10.40
N CYS A 334 9.53 -16.34 9.85
CA CYS A 334 8.88 -15.31 10.66
C CYS A 334 7.76 -15.88 11.54
N SER A 335 7.00 -16.86 11.03
CA SER A 335 5.99 -17.56 11.83
C SER A 335 6.63 -18.31 13.01
N GLU A 336 7.73 -19.05 12.78
CA GLU A 336 8.46 -19.76 13.83
C GLU A 336 9.05 -18.79 14.88
N GLN A 337 9.66 -17.68 14.44
CA GLN A 337 10.27 -16.69 15.35
C GLN A 337 9.21 -15.96 16.20
N ALA A 338 8.09 -15.58 15.60
CA ALA A 338 7.01 -14.88 16.29
C ALA A 338 6.10 -15.83 17.09
N ASN A 339 6.09 -17.12 16.78
CA ASN A 339 5.11 -18.12 17.23
C ASN A 339 3.68 -17.67 16.90
N LEU A 340 3.48 -17.16 15.69
CA LEU A 340 2.22 -16.67 15.14
C LEU A 340 2.05 -17.16 13.70
N ASP A 341 0.82 -17.44 13.29
CA ASP A 341 0.53 -17.74 11.89
C ASP A 341 0.48 -16.44 11.07
N VAL A 342 1.12 -16.47 9.91
CA VAL A 342 1.18 -15.30 9.02
C VAL A 342 -0.15 -15.16 8.27
N ASN A 343 -0.76 -13.96 8.36
CA ASN A 343 -1.98 -13.61 7.65
C ASN A 343 -1.74 -12.72 6.44
N PHE A 344 -0.75 -11.84 6.51
CA PHE A 344 -0.43 -10.94 5.41
C PHE A 344 1.02 -11.11 4.97
N ILE A 345 1.25 -11.31 3.67
CA ILE A 345 2.56 -11.12 3.06
C ILE A 345 2.50 -9.90 2.16
N TYR A 346 3.14 -8.80 2.60
CA TYR A 346 3.16 -7.53 1.88
C TYR A 346 4.25 -7.54 0.82
N ALA A 347 3.90 -7.17 -0.40
CA ALA A 347 4.83 -7.18 -1.52
C ALA A 347 4.67 -5.98 -2.44
N ASP A 348 5.81 -5.44 -2.89
CA ASP A 348 5.89 -4.54 -4.02
C ASP A 348 5.92 -5.32 -5.35
N PHE A 349 5.62 -4.61 -6.45
CA PHE A 349 5.63 -5.17 -7.80
C PHE A 349 4.88 -6.51 -7.89
N TRP A 350 3.63 -6.46 -7.50
CA TRP A 350 2.72 -7.60 -7.41
C TRP A 350 2.67 -8.46 -8.70
N SER A 351 3.02 -7.88 -9.86
CA SER A 351 3.09 -8.59 -11.14
C SER A 351 4.33 -9.50 -11.27
N GLU A 352 5.26 -9.42 -10.31
CA GLU A 352 6.47 -10.23 -10.29
C GLU A 352 6.35 -11.40 -9.31
N GLY A 353 6.89 -12.54 -9.68
CA GLY A 353 6.82 -13.75 -8.84
C GLY A 353 5.47 -14.47 -8.91
N ALA A 354 5.10 -15.17 -7.86
CA ALA A 354 3.91 -16.05 -7.81
C ALA A 354 3.32 -16.14 -6.39
N LEU A 355 3.19 -15.01 -5.71
CA LEU A 355 2.64 -14.98 -4.35
C LEU A 355 1.19 -15.47 -4.25
N PRO A 356 0.27 -15.16 -5.16
CA PRO A 356 -1.08 -15.71 -5.09
C PRO A 356 -1.13 -17.24 -5.17
N GLU A 357 -0.26 -17.86 -5.95
CA GLU A 357 -0.15 -19.34 -6.04
C GLU A 357 0.36 -19.94 -4.72
N LEU A 358 1.40 -19.32 -4.13
CA LEU A 358 1.91 -19.72 -2.81
C LEU A 358 0.81 -19.62 -1.75
N VAL A 359 0.07 -18.51 -1.71
CA VAL A 359 -1.02 -18.29 -0.76
C VAL A 359 -2.13 -19.32 -0.94
N GLN A 360 -2.50 -19.65 -2.18
CA GLN A 360 -3.49 -20.70 -2.42
C GLN A 360 -3.00 -22.08 -1.96
N GLU A 361 -1.72 -22.40 -2.17
CA GLU A 361 -1.14 -23.65 -1.70
C GLU A 361 -1.18 -23.74 -0.17
N HIS A 362 -0.71 -22.70 0.50
CA HIS A 362 -0.70 -22.56 1.96
C HIS A 362 -2.13 -22.73 2.54
N ASN A 363 -3.10 -21.96 2.03
CA ASN A 363 -4.48 -22.02 2.51
C ASN A 363 -5.17 -23.37 2.24
N ARG A 364 -4.78 -24.10 1.17
CA ARG A 364 -5.27 -25.49 0.98
C ARG A 364 -4.70 -26.44 2.03
N GLU A 365 -3.49 -26.18 2.52
CA GLU A 365 -2.87 -27.00 3.58
C GLU A 365 -3.57 -26.78 4.92
N LEU A 366 -3.91 -25.53 5.26
CA LEU A 366 -4.68 -25.21 6.47
C LEU A 366 -6.06 -25.90 6.49
N ALA A 367 -6.65 -26.15 5.34
CA ALA A 367 -7.98 -26.76 5.20
C ALA A 367 -7.97 -28.32 5.19
N ARG A 368 -6.83 -28.95 5.44
CA ARG A 368 -6.70 -30.43 5.51
C ARG A 368 -6.96 -30.94 6.90
#